data_016c5e33c02d8041a4f5c442d3c9bdbe
#
_entry.id   016c5e33c02d8041a4f5c442d3c9bdbe
#
_cell.length_a   1.000
_cell.length_b   1.000
_cell.length_c   1.000
_cell.angle_alpha   90.00
_cell.angle_beta   90.00
_cell.angle_gamma   90.00
#
_symmetry.space_group_name_H-M   'P 1'
#
loop_
_entity.id
_entity.type
_entity.pdbx_description
1 polymer ?
#
loop_
_entity_poly.entity_id
_entity_poly.type
_entity_poly.pdbx_seq_one_letter_code
_entity_poly.pdbx_strand_id
1 'polypeptide(L)' 'PSTTYQKFILPTIRRGCTGDANRAATKMLQRLLGLTPDGIFGEGTENALLKAQETHGLTVDGICGPASWQAISGASKYL' A
#
# COMPACT_ATOMS: atom_id res chain seq x y z
N PRO A 1 -7.33 14.46 -16.16
CA PRO A 1 -8.70 14.05 -16.12
C PRO A 1 -8.94 12.95 -15.11
N SER A 2 -10.16 12.90 -14.64
CA SER A 2 -10.51 11.97 -13.60
C SER A 2 -10.30 10.52 -13.99
N THR A 3 -10.47 10.22 -15.26
CA THR A 3 -10.29 8.85 -15.74
C THR A 3 -8.87 8.34 -15.58
N THR A 4 -7.90 9.24 -15.52
CA THR A 4 -6.52 8.86 -15.42
C THR A 4 -6.22 8.19 -14.09
N TYR A 5 -6.67 8.76 -13.00
CA TYR A 5 -6.34 8.15 -11.72
C TYR A 5 -7.30 7.04 -11.31
N GLN A 6 -8.40 6.88 -12.00
CA GLN A 6 -9.21 5.68 -11.78
C GLN A 6 -8.42 4.43 -12.12
N LYS A 7 -7.46 4.55 -13.03
CA LYS A 7 -6.58 3.45 -13.37
C LYS A 7 -5.60 3.13 -12.26
N PHE A 8 -5.45 4.02 -11.30
CA PHE A 8 -4.54 3.84 -10.18
C PHE A 8 -5.26 3.45 -8.90
N ILE A 9 -6.49 2.98 -9.02
CA ILE A 9 -7.16 2.38 -7.87
C ILE A 9 -6.43 1.09 -7.56
N LEU A 10 -5.73 1.10 -6.44
CA LEU A 10 -4.89 -0.02 -6.05
C LEU A 10 -5.71 -1.01 -5.24
N PRO A 11 -5.41 -2.30 -5.38
CA PRO A 11 -6.12 -3.31 -4.60
C PRO A 11 -5.78 -3.19 -3.12
N THR A 12 -6.69 -3.66 -2.29
CA THR A 12 -6.42 -3.83 -0.87
C THR A 12 -5.49 -5.02 -0.72
N ILE A 13 -4.34 -4.80 -0.10
CA ILE A 13 -3.35 -5.84 0.08
C ILE A 13 -3.02 -6.02 1.56
N ARG A 14 -2.59 -7.23 1.89
CA ARG A 14 -2.21 -7.59 3.25
C ARG A 14 -1.28 -8.81 3.18
N ARG A 15 -0.74 -9.17 4.34
CA ARG A 15 0.17 -10.31 4.44
C ARG A 15 -0.48 -11.57 3.85
N GLY A 16 0.27 -12.25 2.99
CA GLY A 16 -0.18 -13.47 2.34
C GLY A 16 -0.97 -13.28 1.07
N CYS A 17 -1.19 -12.02 0.63
CA CYS A 17 -1.91 -11.80 -0.63
C CYS A 17 -1.11 -12.35 -1.80
N THR A 18 -1.83 -12.81 -2.82
CA THR A 18 -1.23 -13.42 -4.01
C THR A 18 -1.88 -12.84 -5.26
N GLY A 19 -1.31 -13.20 -6.42
CA GLY A 19 -1.81 -12.72 -7.70
C GLY A 19 -0.98 -11.57 -8.25
N ASP A 20 -0.96 -11.43 -9.57
CA ASP A 20 -0.09 -10.46 -10.23
C ASP A 20 -0.40 -9.02 -9.84
N ALA A 21 -1.68 -8.66 -9.79
CA ALA A 21 -2.08 -7.30 -9.42
C ALA A 21 -1.67 -6.99 -7.98
N ASN A 22 -1.82 -7.95 -7.07
CA ASN A 22 -1.45 -7.77 -5.68
C ASN A 22 0.06 -7.70 -5.51
N ARG A 23 0.80 -8.47 -6.30
CA ARG A 23 2.26 -8.41 -6.27
C ARG A 23 2.78 -7.06 -6.73
N ALA A 24 2.21 -6.55 -7.82
CA ALA A 24 2.59 -5.23 -8.33
C ALA A 24 2.29 -4.14 -7.31
N ALA A 25 1.12 -4.21 -6.67
CA ALA A 25 0.74 -3.27 -5.63
C ALA A 25 1.66 -3.39 -4.41
N THR A 26 2.05 -4.61 -4.05
CA THR A 26 2.96 -4.84 -2.94
C THR A 26 4.32 -4.21 -3.21
N LYS A 27 4.84 -4.35 -4.43
CA LYS A 27 6.10 -3.70 -4.80
C LYS A 27 6.00 -2.18 -4.65
N MET A 28 4.89 -1.60 -5.09
CA MET A 28 4.69 -0.16 -4.95
C MET A 28 4.68 0.24 -3.48
N LEU A 29 3.95 -0.49 -2.65
CA LEU A 29 3.89 -0.21 -1.22
C LEU A 29 5.28 -0.29 -0.60
N GLN A 30 6.03 -1.34 -0.95
CA GLN A 30 7.38 -1.53 -0.42
C GLN A 30 8.29 -0.36 -0.77
N ARG A 31 8.19 0.15 -1.99
CA ARG A 31 8.96 1.34 -2.39
C ARG A 31 8.57 2.55 -1.56
N LEU A 32 7.29 2.73 -1.34
CA LEU A 32 6.79 3.86 -0.54
C LEU A 32 7.24 3.75 0.92
N LEU A 33 7.40 2.54 1.42
CA LEU A 33 7.84 2.29 2.79
C LEU A 33 9.36 2.22 2.93
N GLY A 34 10.09 2.34 1.84
CA GLY A 34 11.56 2.26 1.87
C GLY A 34 12.10 0.85 1.99
N LEU A 35 11.32 -0.14 1.60
CA LEU A 35 11.72 -1.54 1.64
C LEU A 35 12.18 -2.02 0.27
N THR A 36 12.85 -3.17 0.23
CA THR A 36 13.19 -3.84 -1.03
C THR A 36 11.90 -4.30 -1.70
N PRO A 37 11.64 -3.88 -2.95
CA PRO A 37 10.38 -4.20 -3.61
C PRO A 37 10.40 -5.59 -4.25
N ASP A 38 10.28 -6.62 -3.43
CA ASP A 38 10.30 -8.01 -3.90
C ASP A 38 8.92 -8.55 -4.25
N GLY A 39 7.86 -7.81 -3.94
CA GLY A 39 6.50 -8.21 -4.26
C GLY A 39 5.91 -9.23 -3.31
N ILE A 40 6.61 -9.55 -2.24
CA ILE A 40 6.14 -10.51 -1.23
C ILE A 40 5.68 -9.75 0.00
N PHE A 41 4.39 -9.81 0.28
CA PHE A 41 3.85 -9.17 1.47
C PHE A 41 3.99 -10.13 2.65
N GLY A 42 5.14 -10.09 3.27
CA GLY A 42 5.44 -10.91 4.43
C GLY A 42 5.46 -10.09 5.70
N GLU A 43 6.07 -10.65 6.74
CA GLU A 43 6.12 -10.03 8.05
C GLU A 43 6.80 -8.66 8.03
N GLY A 44 7.90 -8.53 7.29
CA GLY A 44 8.62 -7.26 7.22
C GLY A 44 7.76 -6.14 6.60
N THR A 45 7.05 -6.45 5.54
CA THR A 45 6.16 -5.49 4.89
C THR A 45 5.00 -5.14 5.82
N GLU A 46 4.43 -6.15 6.50
CA GLU A 46 3.35 -5.92 7.44
C GLU A 46 3.79 -5.01 8.57
N ASN A 47 4.95 -5.28 9.17
CA ASN A 47 5.45 -4.46 10.26
C ASN A 47 5.69 -3.01 9.85
N ALA A 48 6.25 -2.80 8.66
CA ALA A 48 6.47 -1.45 8.15
C ALA A 48 5.14 -0.74 7.89
N LEU A 49 4.16 -1.47 7.39
CA LEU A 49 2.83 -0.90 7.15
C LEU A 49 2.15 -0.52 8.47
N LEU A 50 2.22 -1.38 9.46
CA LEU A 50 1.64 -1.09 10.78
C LEU A 50 2.21 0.20 11.35
N LYS A 51 3.52 0.38 11.24
CA LYS A 51 4.19 1.58 11.71
C LYS A 51 3.73 2.81 10.94
N ALA A 52 3.61 2.69 9.62
CA ALA A 52 3.16 3.79 8.79
C ALA A 52 1.72 4.17 9.11
N GLN A 53 0.87 3.18 9.35
CA GLN A 53 -0.51 3.45 9.74
C GLN A 53 -0.58 4.22 11.05
N GLU A 54 0.24 3.83 12.01
CA GLU A 54 0.31 4.53 13.29
C GLU A 54 0.76 5.98 13.08
N THR A 55 1.82 6.17 12.30
CA THR A 55 2.37 7.50 12.02
C THR A 55 1.35 8.42 11.39
N HIS A 56 0.51 7.87 10.50
CA HIS A 56 -0.51 8.66 9.80
C HIS A 56 -1.85 8.73 10.52
N GLY A 57 -1.95 8.18 11.72
CA GLY A 57 -3.19 8.23 12.49
C GLY A 57 -4.30 7.36 11.94
N LEU A 58 -3.95 6.31 11.22
CA LEU A 58 -4.93 5.39 10.63
C LEU A 58 -5.21 4.23 11.57
N THR A 59 -6.22 3.43 11.21
CA THR A 59 -6.42 2.15 11.88
C THR A 59 -5.21 1.27 11.65
N VAL A 60 -4.61 0.78 12.74
CA VAL A 60 -3.39 -0.02 12.67
C VAL A 60 -3.80 -1.49 12.57
N ASP A 61 -4.06 -1.95 11.36
CA ASP A 61 -4.58 -3.30 11.10
C ASP A 61 -3.71 -4.13 10.15
N GLY A 62 -2.67 -3.53 9.57
CA GLY A 62 -1.78 -4.24 8.64
C GLY A 62 -2.41 -4.50 7.28
N ILE A 63 -3.53 -3.85 6.99
CA ILE A 63 -4.23 -3.99 5.72
C ILE A 63 -4.10 -2.67 4.96
N CYS A 64 -3.54 -2.73 3.75
CA CYS A 64 -3.36 -1.55 2.93
C CYS A 64 -4.55 -1.37 2.02
N GLY A 65 -5.57 -0.69 2.51
CA GLY A 65 -6.75 -0.33 1.75
C GLY A 65 -6.68 1.13 1.30
N PRO A 66 -7.80 1.69 0.83
CA PRO A 66 -7.81 3.05 0.27
C PRO A 66 -7.23 4.11 1.20
N ALA A 67 -7.55 4.08 2.48
CA ALA A 67 -7.05 5.07 3.42
C ALA A 67 -5.53 4.98 3.58
N SER A 68 -5.00 3.78 3.67
CA SER A 68 -3.55 3.58 3.78
C SER A 68 -2.85 4.00 2.50
N TRP A 69 -3.39 3.63 1.34
CA TRP A 69 -2.81 4.06 0.07
C TRP A 69 -2.75 5.56 -0.03
N GLN A 70 -3.83 6.24 0.32
CA GLN A 70 -3.86 7.70 0.27
C GLN A 70 -2.80 8.33 1.17
N ALA A 71 -2.76 7.89 2.41
CA ALA A 71 -1.85 8.50 3.39
C ALA A 71 -0.39 8.25 3.03
N ILE A 72 -0.06 7.01 2.65
CA ILE A 72 1.33 6.62 2.42
C ILE A 72 1.84 7.16 1.10
N SER A 73 1.00 7.21 0.07
CA SER A 73 1.40 7.69 -1.25
C SER A 73 1.41 9.22 -1.38
N GLY A 74 0.90 9.93 -0.38
CA GLY A 74 0.73 11.37 -0.50
C GLY A 74 -0.46 11.71 -1.37
N ALA A 75 -1.52 11.11 -1.08
CA ALA A 75 -2.86 11.05 -1.67
C ALA A 75 -3.26 12.09 -2.70
N SER A 76 -2.91 13.34 -2.48
CA SER A 76 -3.36 14.41 -3.38
C SER A 76 -2.95 14.19 -4.83
N LYS A 77 -1.96 13.33 -5.07
CA LYS A 77 -1.52 12.99 -6.42
C LYS A 77 -2.54 12.13 -7.15
N TYR A 78 -3.41 11.49 -6.43
CA TYR A 78 -4.35 10.51 -7.00
C TYR A 78 -5.79 10.99 -6.93
N LEU A 79 -5.99 12.20 -6.49
CA LEU A 79 -7.34 12.73 -6.31
C LEU A 79 -7.69 13.85 -7.32
#